data_50b2437f9a35e5c1ab35d77053c4369b
#
_entry.id   50b2437f9a35e5c1ab35d77053c4369b
#
_cell.length_a   1.000
_cell.length_b   1.000
_cell.length_c   1.000
_cell.angle_alpha   90.00
_cell.angle_beta   90.00
_cell.angle_gamma   90.00
#
_symmetry.space_group_name_H-M   'P 1'
#
loop_
_entity.id
_entity.type
_entity.pdbx_description
1 polymer ?
#
loop_
_entity_poly.entity_id
_entity_poly.type
_entity_poly.pdbx_seq_one_letter_code
_entity_poly.pdbx_strand_id
1 'polypeptide(L)'
;MSRIDVNRGGVTGARKTAVVSEAYGVRCEVHMSGYGNLQVLGATSEDTSEYYEKGLLAPGVDYDAPQPYLRSTCDALDGNGYVSLPTGPGMGYDIEWDYIEDNLVDPGAGLRRGW
;
A
#
# COMPACT_ATOMS: atom_id res chain seq x y z
N MET A 1 1.28 -20.29 5.42
CA MET A 1 1.30 -18.82 5.42
C MET A 1 0.75 -18.34 4.10
N SER A 2 -0.18 -17.40 4.11
CA SER A 2 -0.63 -16.70 2.90
C SER A 2 0.11 -15.36 2.76
N ARG A 3 0.11 -14.77 1.57
CA ARG A 3 0.73 -13.48 1.30
C ARG A 3 -0.18 -12.66 0.41
N ILE A 4 -0.61 -11.52 0.91
CA ILE A 4 -1.59 -10.65 0.25
C ILE A 4 -0.94 -9.35 -0.18
N ASP A 5 -1.48 -8.77 -1.25
CA ASP A 5 -1.02 -7.50 -1.80
C ASP A 5 -2.20 -6.72 -2.38
N VAL A 6 -2.43 -5.54 -1.86
CA VAL A 6 -3.51 -4.65 -2.32
C VAL A 6 -3.29 -4.22 -3.77
N ASN A 7 -2.04 -4.09 -4.22
CA ASN A 7 -1.73 -3.73 -5.60
C ASN A 7 -2.15 -4.81 -6.61
N ARG A 8 -2.31 -6.06 -6.16
CA ARG A 8 -2.73 -7.19 -7.01
C ARG A 8 -4.22 -7.51 -6.88
N GLY A 9 -4.72 -7.56 -5.64
CA GLY A 9 -6.06 -8.02 -5.35
C GLY A 9 -7.07 -6.92 -4.97
N GLY A 10 -6.60 -5.67 -4.88
CA GLY A 10 -7.36 -4.57 -4.31
C GLY A 10 -7.59 -4.75 -2.81
N VAL A 11 -8.06 -3.69 -2.15
CA VAL A 11 -8.32 -3.69 -0.69
C VAL A 11 -9.34 -4.77 -0.31
N THR A 12 -10.41 -4.90 -1.06
CA THR A 12 -11.47 -5.89 -0.80
C THR A 12 -10.95 -7.33 -0.85
N GLY A 13 -10.18 -7.66 -1.89
CA GLY A 13 -9.58 -8.99 -2.05
C GLY A 13 -8.59 -9.31 -0.96
N ALA A 14 -7.69 -8.38 -0.66
CA ALA A 14 -6.70 -8.52 0.40
C ALA A 14 -7.36 -8.70 1.78
N ARG A 15 -8.36 -7.88 2.12
CA ARG A 15 -9.10 -8.00 3.39
C ARG A 15 -9.84 -9.34 3.52
N LYS A 16 -10.50 -9.82 2.45
CA LYS A 16 -11.15 -11.13 2.46
C LYS A 16 -10.16 -12.26 2.71
N THR A 17 -9.00 -12.22 2.06
CA THR A 17 -7.94 -13.23 2.25
C THR A 17 -7.41 -13.20 3.68
N ALA A 18 -7.18 -12.02 4.26
CA ALA A 18 -6.76 -11.89 5.65
C ALA A 18 -7.78 -12.52 6.61
N VAL A 19 -9.08 -12.23 6.45
CA VAL A 19 -10.15 -12.81 7.28
C VAL A 19 -10.22 -14.34 7.17
N VAL A 20 -10.06 -14.89 5.96
CA VAL A 20 -10.02 -16.34 5.77
C VAL A 20 -8.79 -16.93 6.44
N SER A 21 -7.62 -16.29 6.31
CA SER A 21 -6.39 -16.73 6.98
C SER A 21 -6.56 -16.75 8.50
N GLU A 22 -7.12 -15.68 9.06
CA GLU A 22 -7.44 -15.57 10.48
C GLU A 22 -8.39 -16.70 10.96
N ALA A 23 -9.46 -16.95 10.21
CA ALA A 23 -10.44 -18.00 10.53
C ALA A 23 -9.84 -19.41 10.56
N TYR A 24 -8.79 -19.65 9.79
CA TYR A 24 -8.07 -20.93 9.76
C TYR A 24 -6.80 -20.95 10.61
N GLY A 25 -6.52 -19.91 11.39
CA GLY A 25 -5.29 -19.79 12.18
C GLY A 25 -4.02 -19.78 11.32
N VAL A 26 -4.10 -19.30 10.08
CA VAL A 26 -2.99 -19.24 9.14
C VAL A 26 -2.43 -17.83 9.14
N ARG A 27 -1.14 -17.68 9.41
CA ARG A 27 -0.48 -16.38 9.28
C ARG A 27 -0.55 -15.86 7.84
N CYS A 28 -0.79 -14.55 7.72
CA CYS A 28 -0.94 -13.84 6.47
C CYS A 28 0.00 -12.64 6.47
N GLU A 29 1.00 -12.63 5.62
CA GLU A 29 1.87 -11.46 5.44
C GLU A 29 1.30 -10.50 4.41
N VAL A 30 1.37 -9.20 4.73
CA VAL A 30 1.04 -8.14 3.78
C VAL A 30 2.28 -7.81 2.98
N HIS A 31 2.21 -8.04 1.66
CA HIS A 31 3.32 -7.86 0.74
C HIS A 31 3.36 -6.43 0.21
N MET A 32 4.56 -5.87 0.19
CA MET A 32 4.85 -4.54 -0.35
C MET A 32 4.30 -3.38 0.49
N SER A 33 4.76 -2.19 0.13
CA SER A 33 4.48 -0.93 0.80
C SER A 33 3.21 -0.23 0.26
N GLY A 34 2.86 0.87 0.90
CA GLY A 34 1.79 1.77 0.50
C GLY A 34 0.60 1.75 1.46
N TYR A 35 -0.16 2.84 1.44
CA TYR A 35 -1.28 3.03 2.37
C TYR A 35 -2.36 1.95 2.27
N GLY A 36 -2.60 1.41 1.07
CA GLY A 36 -3.55 0.32 0.91
C GLY A 36 -3.17 -0.91 1.74
N ASN A 37 -1.91 -1.29 1.68
CA ASN A 37 -1.37 -2.39 2.46
C ASN A 37 -1.34 -2.07 3.96
N LEU A 38 -0.98 -0.84 4.35
CA LEU A 38 -1.05 -0.38 5.74
C LEU A 38 -2.48 -0.44 6.30
N GLN A 39 -3.48 -0.02 5.54
CA GLN A 39 -4.89 -0.08 5.98
C GLN A 39 -5.35 -1.53 6.19
N VAL A 40 -4.96 -2.44 5.32
CA VAL A 40 -5.29 -3.87 5.48
C VAL A 40 -4.56 -4.45 6.69
N LEU A 41 -3.29 -4.13 6.89
CA LEU A 41 -2.52 -4.56 8.07
C LEU A 41 -3.17 -4.05 9.36
N GLY A 42 -3.49 -2.75 9.43
CA GLY A 42 -4.12 -2.15 10.61
C GLY A 42 -5.55 -2.66 10.90
N ALA A 43 -6.20 -3.29 9.90
CA ALA A 43 -7.51 -3.93 10.05
C ALA A 43 -7.42 -5.44 10.33
N THR A 44 -6.22 -5.99 10.51
CA THR A 44 -5.98 -7.42 10.73
C THR A 44 -5.37 -7.61 12.12
N SER A 45 -5.68 -8.72 12.79
CA SER A 45 -5.07 -8.99 14.10
C SER A 45 -3.56 -9.22 13.99
N GLU A 46 -2.82 -8.85 15.03
CA GLU A 46 -1.38 -9.05 15.13
C GLU A 46 -1.00 -10.53 15.04
N ASP A 47 -1.82 -11.42 15.56
CA ASP A 47 -1.63 -12.88 15.45
C ASP A 47 -1.69 -13.37 13.99
N THR A 48 -2.39 -12.66 13.13
CA THR A 48 -2.53 -12.99 11.71
C THR A 48 -1.49 -12.28 10.85
N SER A 49 -1.25 -10.97 11.07
CA SER A 49 -0.30 -10.17 10.30
C SER A 49 0.49 -9.24 11.22
N GLU A 50 1.79 -9.52 11.39
CA GLU A 50 2.65 -8.81 12.34
C GLU A 50 3.44 -7.65 11.73
N TYR A 51 3.80 -7.74 10.45
CA TYR A 51 4.79 -6.85 9.86
C TYR A 51 4.27 -6.04 8.69
N TYR A 52 4.76 -4.80 8.62
CA TYR A 52 4.68 -4.00 7.42
C TYR A 52 5.96 -4.17 6.59
N GLU A 53 5.83 -4.52 5.32
CA GLU A 53 6.95 -4.62 4.39
C GLU A 53 7.12 -3.28 3.66
N LYS A 54 8.15 -2.51 4.02
CA LYS A 54 8.41 -1.22 3.36
C LYS A 54 8.98 -1.36 1.92
N GLY A 55 9.30 -2.55 1.50
CA GLY A 55 9.84 -2.84 0.18
C GLY A 55 11.32 -3.26 0.24
N LEU A 56 11.85 -3.62 -0.93
CA LEU A 56 13.25 -4.04 -1.04
C LEU A 56 14.13 -2.79 -1.18
N LEU A 57 15.16 -2.72 -0.32
CA LEU A 57 16.18 -1.68 -0.43
C LEU A 57 17.11 -2.01 -1.60
N ALA A 58 17.07 -1.20 -2.64
CA ALA A 58 18.01 -1.27 -3.75
C ALA A 58 18.98 -0.08 -3.68
N PRO A 59 20.27 -0.27 -3.97
CA PRO A 59 21.22 0.82 -3.99
C PRO A 59 20.81 1.96 -4.91
N GLY A 60 20.86 3.19 -4.44
CA GLY A 60 20.55 4.38 -5.21
C GLY A 60 19.04 4.72 -5.32
N VAL A 61 18.18 3.96 -4.65
CA VAL A 61 16.74 4.30 -4.55
C VAL A 61 16.48 4.91 -3.18
N ASP A 62 15.93 6.11 -3.18
CA ASP A 62 15.46 6.78 -1.97
C ASP A 62 14.00 6.37 -1.70
N TYR A 63 13.82 5.44 -0.77
CA TYR A 63 12.49 4.93 -0.38
C TYR A 63 11.72 5.90 0.53
N ASP A 64 12.38 6.94 1.03
CA ASP A 64 11.76 7.96 1.85
C ASP A 64 11.30 9.18 1.02
N ALA A 65 11.73 9.25 -0.24
CA ALA A 65 11.22 10.27 -1.16
C ALA A 65 9.76 9.97 -1.55
N PRO A 66 8.84 10.94 -1.41
CA PRO A 66 7.47 10.76 -1.87
C PRO A 66 7.42 10.61 -3.40
N GLN A 67 6.44 9.86 -3.89
CA GLN A 67 6.14 9.86 -5.31
C GLN A 67 5.73 11.26 -5.77
N PRO A 68 6.03 11.68 -7.02
CA PRO A 68 5.79 13.06 -7.47
C PRO A 68 4.32 13.49 -7.38
N TYR A 69 3.38 12.55 -7.37
CA TYR A 69 1.95 12.80 -7.20
C TYR A 69 1.49 12.79 -5.73
N LEU A 70 2.42 12.68 -4.77
CA LEU A 70 2.15 12.71 -3.33
C LEU A 70 2.92 13.86 -2.67
N ARG A 71 2.28 14.58 -1.76
CA ARG A 71 2.91 15.66 -0.99
C ARG A 71 3.79 15.15 0.15
N SER A 72 3.57 13.90 0.58
CA SER A 72 4.34 13.28 1.66
C SER A 72 4.54 11.80 1.43
N THR A 73 5.60 11.25 2.02
CA THR A 73 5.83 9.81 2.06
C THR A 73 4.76 9.13 2.88
N CYS A 74 4.17 8.07 2.34
CA CYS A 74 3.06 7.38 2.99
C CYS A 74 3.46 6.46 4.15
N ASP A 75 4.71 6.10 4.23
CA ASP A 75 5.20 5.07 5.16
C ASP A 75 6.57 5.44 5.75
N ALA A 76 6.73 6.72 6.10
CA ALA A 76 7.91 7.19 6.79
C ALA A 76 8.11 6.41 8.10
N LEU A 77 9.34 5.95 8.32
CA LEU A 77 9.73 5.32 9.57
C LEU A 77 9.94 6.37 10.65
N ASP A 78 9.44 6.10 11.84
CA ASP A 78 9.79 6.89 13.03
C ASP A 78 11.19 6.51 13.56
N GLY A 79 11.64 7.22 14.61
CA GLY A 79 12.94 6.95 15.23
C GLY A 79 13.09 5.56 15.88
N ASN A 80 12.01 4.82 16.04
CA ASN A 80 11.98 3.47 16.60
C ASN A 80 11.77 2.40 15.51
N GLY A 81 11.64 2.80 14.24
CA GLY A 81 11.45 1.89 13.13
C GLY A 81 10.00 1.48 12.87
N TYR A 82 9.03 2.23 13.40
CA TYR A 82 7.60 1.99 13.14
C TYR A 82 7.06 2.89 12.05
N VAL A 83 6.06 2.38 11.36
CA VAL A 83 5.24 3.14 10.41
C VAL A 83 3.87 3.39 11.02
N SER A 84 3.42 4.65 11.00
CA SER A 84 2.10 5.02 11.52
C SER A 84 1.00 4.73 10.51
N LEU A 85 -0.13 4.23 11.01
CA LEU A 85 -1.35 4.12 10.20
C LEU A 85 -1.91 5.50 9.89
N PRO A 86 -2.35 5.75 8.66
CA PRO A 86 -3.00 7.01 8.32
C PRO A 86 -4.36 7.11 9.03
N THR A 87 -4.62 8.25 9.64
CA THR A 87 -5.86 8.52 10.40
C THR A 87 -6.84 9.42 9.64
N GLY A 88 -6.44 9.91 8.48
CA GLY A 88 -7.27 10.74 7.61
C GLY A 88 -8.36 9.94 6.88
N PRO A 89 -9.32 10.64 6.23
CA PRO A 89 -10.37 9.98 5.47
C PRO A 89 -9.83 9.22 4.26
N GLY A 90 -10.54 8.18 3.84
CA GLY A 90 -10.16 7.33 2.71
C GLY A 90 -8.91 6.52 2.97
N MET A 91 -8.01 6.44 2.01
CA MET A 91 -6.75 5.71 2.13
C MET A 91 -5.67 6.47 2.88
N GLY A 92 -5.85 7.79 3.08
CA GLY A 92 -4.89 8.67 3.76
C GLY A 92 -3.84 9.29 2.84
N TYR A 93 -3.95 9.15 1.53
CA TYR A 93 -3.03 9.82 0.60
C TYR A 93 -3.27 11.32 0.55
N ASP A 94 -2.19 12.10 0.67
CA ASP A 94 -2.18 13.53 0.38
C ASP A 94 -1.69 13.72 -1.07
N ILE A 95 -2.64 13.91 -1.97
CA ILE A 95 -2.40 13.88 -3.41
C ILE A 95 -2.07 15.28 -3.92
N GLU A 96 -1.00 15.38 -4.72
CA GLU A 96 -0.65 16.59 -5.47
C GLU A 96 -1.46 16.64 -6.78
N TRP A 97 -2.65 17.21 -6.71
CA TRP A 97 -3.59 17.25 -7.83
C TRP A 97 -3.08 18.03 -9.02
N ASP A 98 -2.38 19.15 -8.79
CA ASP A 98 -1.80 19.96 -9.86
C ASP A 98 -0.80 19.14 -10.68
N TYR A 99 0.03 18.33 -10.01
CA TYR A 99 0.93 17.41 -10.70
C TYR A 99 0.18 16.39 -11.55
N ILE A 100 -0.93 15.84 -11.04
CA ILE A 100 -1.73 14.87 -11.79
C ILE A 100 -2.36 15.54 -13.02
N GLU A 101 -2.91 16.75 -12.87
CA GLU A 101 -3.53 17.50 -13.98
C GLU A 101 -2.52 17.84 -15.07
N ASP A 102 -1.33 18.26 -14.68
CA ASP A 102 -0.25 18.62 -15.61
C ASP A 102 0.34 17.40 -16.36
N ASN A 103 0.17 16.20 -15.81
CA ASN A 103 0.71 14.96 -16.37
C ASN A 103 -0.37 13.99 -16.86
N LEU A 104 -1.59 14.47 -17.10
CA LEU A 104 -2.64 13.64 -17.68
C LEU A 104 -2.23 13.16 -19.07
N VAL A 105 -2.26 11.85 -19.26
CA VAL A 105 -2.14 11.24 -20.58
C VAL A 105 -3.52 11.14 -21.21
N ASP A 106 -3.65 11.52 -22.50
CA ASP A 106 -4.89 11.32 -23.24
C ASP A 106 -5.26 9.82 -23.21
N PRO A 107 -6.42 9.46 -22.64
CA PRO A 107 -6.87 8.05 -22.62
C PRO A 107 -7.00 7.43 -24.02
N GLY A 108 -7.09 8.26 -25.07
CA GLY A 108 -7.08 7.82 -26.47
C GLY A 108 -5.70 7.51 -27.04
N ALA A 109 -4.63 8.01 -26.44
CA ALA A 109 -3.29 7.93 -27.02
C ALA A 109 -2.54 6.60 -26.76
N GLY A 110 -3.05 5.68 -25.94
CA GLY A 110 -2.26 4.49 -25.59
C GLY A 110 -3.00 3.24 -25.14
N LEU A 111 -4.24 3.29 -24.81
CA LEU A 111 -5.00 2.11 -24.37
C LEU A 111 -5.85 1.57 -25.51
N ARG A 112 -5.22 0.97 -26.50
CA ARG A 112 -5.90 -0.10 -27.27
C ARG A 112 -6.14 -1.23 -26.27
N ARG A 113 -7.36 -1.28 -25.72
CA ARG A 113 -7.81 -2.44 -24.95
C ARG A 113 -7.83 -3.65 -25.88
N GLY A 114 -6.75 -4.41 -25.86
CA GLY A 114 -6.77 -5.78 -26.33
C GLY A 114 -7.23 -6.64 -25.16
N TRP A 115 -8.46 -7.04 -25.19
CA TRP A 115 -8.99 -8.17 -24.45
C TRP A 115 -9.29 -9.26 -25.46
#